data_95e30e427bdeec239119aa5f93344b9e
#
_entry.id   95e30e427bdeec239119aa5f93344b9e
#
_cell.length_a   1.000
_cell.length_b   1.000
_cell.length_c   1.000
_cell.angle_alpha   90.00
_cell.angle_beta   90.00
_cell.angle_gamma   90.00
#
_symmetry.space_group_name_H-M   'P 1'
#
loop_
_entity.id
_entity.type
_entity.pdbx_description
1 polymer ?
#
loop_
_entity_poly.entity_id
_entity_poly.type
_entity_poly.pdbx_seq_one_letter_code
_entity_poly.pdbx_strand_id
1 'polypeptide(L)'
;MNIQKRTNMRQSRLYILVAGIALTVVLSGCNLFQRDVKEGAVVQLGNNYLYKADIDAVTQRASTPEDSARYAEAFIRHWATDLLQYQEGKNHSTPEIEALVEDYRRSLYVAEYERYVVEKRMPKAVSDAEADTFFVHHTDRFILQENILQGALLVIPQDAPSQPELKNRLTDLSNEENLEYIEKYAYQYASGYELFNEQWRTGNQILVRMPTNNWQKALAPGKLFAEQDSTSLYLLQVTDCRLAGEPMPADYAREAIEKIILAKRRVEFLQQQRKQLYDDAVRFGKVKINK
;
A
#
# COMPACT_ATOMS: atom_id res chain seq x y z
N MET A 1 -13.61 -74.50 61.89
CA MET A 1 -14.33 -74.24 60.63
C MET A 1 -14.58 -72.71 60.43
N ASN A 2 -13.69 -71.84 60.93
CA ASN A 2 -13.90 -70.37 60.91
C ASN A 2 -12.77 -69.52 60.30
N ILE A 3 -11.70 -70.13 59.82
CA ILE A 3 -10.50 -69.40 59.28
C ILE A 3 -10.61 -69.31 57.75
N GLN A 4 -11.22 -70.31 57.09
CA GLN A 4 -11.33 -70.35 55.64
C GLN A 4 -12.38 -69.37 55.08
N LYS A 5 -13.36 -68.96 55.87
CA LYS A 5 -14.39 -67.94 55.40
C LYS A 5 -13.90 -66.51 55.44
N ARG A 6 -12.89 -66.17 56.28
CA ARG A 6 -12.33 -64.79 56.36
C ARG A 6 -11.36 -64.47 55.22
N THR A 7 -10.63 -65.45 54.71
CA THR A 7 -9.72 -65.23 53.54
C THR A 7 -10.45 -65.03 52.24
N ASN A 8 -11.55 -65.74 51.95
CA ASN A 8 -12.31 -65.56 50.73
C ASN A 8 -13.09 -64.21 50.67
N MET A 9 -13.50 -63.71 51.86
CA MET A 9 -14.15 -62.41 51.95
C MET A 9 -13.19 -61.23 51.72
N ARG A 10 -11.95 -61.37 52.08
CA ARG A 10 -10.90 -60.35 51.82
C ARG A 10 -10.46 -60.34 50.38
N GLN A 11 -10.35 -61.55 49.77
CA GLN A 11 -10.00 -61.65 48.37
C GLN A 11 -11.14 -61.11 47.46
N SER A 12 -12.40 -61.40 47.73
CA SER A 12 -13.55 -60.90 46.94
C SER A 12 -13.69 -59.37 47.08
N ARG A 13 -13.42 -58.79 48.26
CA ARG A 13 -13.41 -57.29 48.41
C ARG A 13 -12.22 -56.63 47.69
N LEU A 14 -11.09 -57.32 47.57
CA LEU A 14 -9.94 -56.83 46.85
C LEU A 14 -10.21 -56.85 45.35
N TYR A 15 -10.86 -57.89 44.79
CA TYR A 15 -11.24 -57.93 43.38
C TYR A 15 -12.30 -56.91 43.02
N ILE A 16 -13.28 -56.63 43.89
CA ILE A 16 -14.28 -55.59 43.68
C ILE A 16 -13.64 -54.19 43.74
N LEU A 17 -12.66 -53.93 44.62
CA LEU A 17 -11.94 -52.69 44.68
C LEU A 17 -11.03 -52.46 43.44
N VAL A 18 -10.34 -53.50 42.97
CA VAL A 18 -9.50 -53.44 41.77
C VAL A 18 -10.37 -53.31 40.53
N ALA A 19 -11.51 -53.98 40.41
CA ALA A 19 -12.46 -53.81 39.31
C ALA A 19 -13.12 -52.42 39.31
N GLY A 20 -13.40 -51.85 40.50
CA GLY A 20 -13.91 -50.48 40.61
C GLY A 20 -12.90 -49.43 40.20
N ILE A 21 -11.61 -49.59 40.50
CA ILE A 21 -10.53 -48.69 40.09
C ILE A 21 -10.28 -48.85 38.58
N ALA A 22 -10.32 -50.02 38.00
CA ALA A 22 -10.18 -50.26 36.58
C ALA A 22 -11.32 -49.62 35.76
N LEU A 23 -12.56 -49.65 36.27
CA LEU A 23 -13.73 -49.08 35.61
C LEU A 23 -13.74 -47.55 35.66
N THR A 24 -13.18 -46.94 36.71
CA THR A 24 -13.05 -45.48 36.84
C THR A 24 -11.97 -44.92 35.92
N VAL A 25 -10.88 -45.68 35.63
CA VAL A 25 -9.84 -45.27 34.70
C VAL A 25 -10.33 -45.30 33.22
N VAL A 26 -11.26 -46.24 32.87
CA VAL A 26 -11.80 -46.31 31.52
C VAL A 26 -12.82 -45.17 31.25
N LEU A 27 -13.51 -44.67 32.27
CA LEU A 27 -14.44 -43.53 32.14
C LEU A 27 -13.76 -42.16 32.13
N SER A 28 -12.52 -42.07 32.63
CA SER A 28 -11.72 -40.82 32.59
C SER A 28 -10.93 -40.66 31.28
N GLY A 29 -10.85 -41.71 30.46
CA GLY A 29 -10.06 -41.70 29.22
C GLY A 29 -10.76 -41.06 28.01
N CYS A 30 -12.04 -40.78 28.09
CA CYS A 30 -12.76 -40.20 26.93
C CYS A 30 -12.62 -38.70 26.79
N ASN A 31 -12.05 -37.97 27.74
CA ASN A 31 -11.87 -36.49 27.61
C ASN A 31 -10.47 -36.08 27.17
N LEU A 32 -9.54 -37.01 26.91
CA LEU A 32 -8.18 -36.69 26.43
C LEU A 32 -8.09 -36.49 24.91
N PHE A 33 -9.22 -36.60 24.18
CA PHE A 33 -9.29 -36.39 22.71
C PHE A 33 -10.27 -35.30 22.29
N GLN A 34 -10.78 -34.48 23.21
CA GLN A 34 -11.39 -33.22 22.79
C GLN A 34 -10.24 -32.25 22.45
N ARG A 35 -9.79 -32.33 21.20
CA ARG A 35 -9.07 -31.22 20.59
C ARG A 35 -9.99 -30.01 20.67
N ASP A 36 -9.55 -28.96 21.36
CA ASP A 36 -10.22 -27.67 21.34
C ASP A 36 -10.38 -27.24 19.89
N VAL A 37 -11.57 -27.46 19.34
CA VAL A 37 -11.94 -26.85 18.05
C VAL A 37 -12.00 -25.37 18.33
N LYS A 38 -11.10 -24.60 17.74
CA LYS A 38 -11.12 -23.13 17.90
C LYS A 38 -12.50 -22.63 17.50
N GLU A 39 -13.11 -21.84 18.38
CA GLU A 39 -14.44 -21.29 18.19
C GLU A 39 -14.57 -20.60 16.83
N GLY A 40 -15.55 -21.00 16.02
CA GLY A 40 -15.80 -20.44 14.67
C GLY A 40 -15.00 -21.07 13.52
N ALA A 41 -14.16 -22.07 13.75
CA ALA A 41 -13.49 -22.81 12.69
C ALA A 41 -14.46 -23.73 11.95
N VAL A 42 -14.45 -23.67 10.62
CA VAL A 42 -15.30 -24.48 9.72
C VAL A 42 -14.58 -25.75 9.26
N VAL A 43 -13.24 -25.64 9.04
CA VAL A 43 -12.39 -26.76 8.65
C VAL A 43 -11.13 -26.76 9.52
N GLN A 44 -10.69 -27.95 9.92
CA GLN A 44 -9.47 -28.14 10.67
C GLN A 44 -8.58 -29.18 9.98
N LEU A 45 -7.31 -28.87 9.83
CA LEU A 45 -6.27 -29.80 9.40
C LEU A 45 -5.06 -29.71 10.35
N GLY A 46 -4.92 -30.66 11.24
CA GLY A 46 -3.92 -30.60 12.31
C GLY A 46 -4.15 -29.40 13.23
N ASN A 47 -3.18 -28.50 13.30
CA ASN A 47 -3.25 -27.24 14.07
C ASN A 47 -3.65 -26.03 13.23
N ASN A 48 -3.99 -26.24 11.96
CA ASN A 48 -4.42 -25.17 11.06
C ASN A 48 -5.94 -25.17 10.98
N TYR A 49 -6.52 -23.98 10.95
CA TYR A 49 -7.96 -23.75 10.98
C TYR A 49 -8.34 -22.83 9.83
N LEU A 50 -9.45 -23.16 9.17
CA LEU A 50 -10.11 -22.31 8.17
C LEU A 50 -11.42 -21.81 8.76
N TYR A 51 -11.61 -20.52 8.72
CA TYR A 51 -12.77 -19.87 9.31
C TYR A 51 -13.83 -19.56 8.27
N LYS A 52 -15.08 -19.38 8.74
CA LYS A 52 -16.20 -19.02 7.88
C LYS A 52 -15.91 -17.74 7.06
N ALA A 53 -15.27 -16.75 7.67
CA ALA A 53 -14.93 -15.50 6.99
C ALA A 53 -14.04 -15.70 5.76
N ASP A 54 -13.12 -16.67 5.81
CA ASP A 54 -12.23 -16.97 4.68
C ASP A 54 -13.02 -17.57 3.51
N ILE A 55 -14.01 -18.43 3.82
CA ILE A 55 -14.89 -19.04 2.82
C ILE A 55 -15.86 -17.99 2.25
N ASP A 56 -16.45 -17.15 3.12
CA ASP A 56 -17.35 -16.08 2.71
C ASP A 56 -16.67 -15.12 1.75
N ALA A 57 -15.37 -14.80 1.98
CA ALA A 57 -14.60 -13.89 1.11
C ALA A 57 -14.49 -14.41 -0.34
N VAL A 58 -14.36 -15.72 -0.56
CA VAL A 58 -14.26 -16.30 -1.90
C VAL A 58 -15.62 -16.56 -2.53
N THR A 59 -16.66 -16.71 -1.73
CA THR A 59 -18.02 -16.97 -2.20
C THR A 59 -18.84 -15.69 -2.50
N GLN A 60 -18.37 -14.51 -2.07
CA GLN A 60 -19.04 -13.22 -2.31
C GLN A 60 -19.34 -12.93 -3.79
N ARG A 61 -18.57 -13.51 -4.73
CA ARG A 61 -18.72 -13.32 -6.17
C ARG A 61 -19.63 -14.35 -6.83
N ALA A 62 -20.18 -15.27 -6.07
CA ALA A 62 -21.08 -16.31 -6.59
C ALA A 62 -22.43 -15.70 -6.94
N SER A 63 -22.95 -16.03 -8.13
CA SER A 63 -24.24 -15.54 -8.62
C SER A 63 -25.40 -16.42 -8.18
N THR A 64 -25.12 -17.68 -7.79
CA THR A 64 -26.10 -18.65 -7.34
C THR A 64 -25.65 -19.39 -6.08
N PRO A 65 -26.55 -19.97 -5.29
CA PRO A 65 -26.19 -20.82 -4.15
C PRO A 65 -25.32 -22.03 -4.55
N GLU A 66 -25.55 -22.60 -5.72
CA GLU A 66 -24.79 -23.72 -6.27
C GLU A 66 -23.37 -23.32 -6.60
N ASP A 67 -23.18 -22.16 -7.20
CA ASP A 67 -21.84 -21.58 -7.45
C ASP A 67 -21.10 -21.29 -6.15
N SER A 68 -21.80 -20.73 -5.16
CA SER A 68 -21.25 -20.47 -3.82
C SER A 68 -20.74 -21.76 -3.17
N ALA A 69 -21.54 -22.84 -3.20
CA ALA A 69 -21.14 -24.13 -2.66
C ALA A 69 -19.91 -24.71 -3.40
N ARG A 70 -19.90 -24.61 -4.72
CA ARG A 70 -18.78 -25.07 -5.56
C ARG A 70 -17.47 -24.29 -5.27
N TYR A 71 -17.57 -22.97 -5.12
CA TYR A 71 -16.39 -22.16 -4.77
C TYR A 71 -15.88 -22.47 -3.36
N ALA A 72 -16.78 -22.64 -2.39
CA ALA A 72 -16.42 -23.05 -1.04
C ALA A 72 -15.69 -24.39 -1.02
N GLU A 73 -16.24 -25.41 -1.70
CA GLU A 73 -15.62 -26.75 -1.78
C GLU A 73 -14.24 -26.70 -2.47
N ALA A 74 -14.12 -25.99 -3.59
CA ALA A 74 -12.86 -25.83 -4.31
C ALA A 74 -11.82 -25.12 -3.46
N PHE A 75 -12.20 -24.08 -2.71
CA PHE A 75 -11.33 -23.35 -1.82
C PHE A 75 -10.85 -24.22 -0.65
N ILE A 76 -11.75 -24.93 0.02
CA ILE A 76 -11.41 -25.86 1.11
C ILE A 76 -10.44 -26.93 0.62
N ARG A 77 -10.71 -27.51 -0.54
CA ARG A 77 -9.85 -28.55 -1.15
C ARG A 77 -8.46 -28.00 -1.45
N HIS A 78 -8.40 -26.82 -2.06
CA HIS A 78 -7.12 -26.18 -2.38
C HIS A 78 -6.32 -25.87 -1.11
N TRP A 79 -6.95 -25.24 -0.12
CA TRP A 79 -6.33 -24.95 1.18
C TRP A 79 -5.79 -26.21 1.87
N ALA A 80 -6.59 -27.26 1.93
CA ALA A 80 -6.17 -28.51 2.55
C ALA A 80 -5.01 -29.18 1.78
N THR A 81 -5.09 -29.20 0.44
CA THR A 81 -4.05 -29.79 -0.41
C THR A 81 -2.74 -29.01 -0.26
N ASP A 82 -2.79 -27.69 -0.26
CA ASP A 82 -1.61 -26.82 -0.08
C ASP A 82 -0.91 -27.09 1.26
N LEU A 83 -1.68 -27.18 2.34
CA LEU A 83 -1.13 -27.51 3.66
C LEU A 83 -0.52 -28.91 3.74
N LEU A 84 -1.16 -29.90 3.11
CA LEU A 84 -0.63 -31.27 3.06
C LEU A 84 0.68 -31.32 2.26
N GLN A 85 0.72 -30.65 1.11
CA GLN A 85 1.94 -30.55 0.29
C GLN A 85 3.06 -29.82 1.03
N TYR A 86 2.73 -28.74 1.77
CA TYR A 86 3.69 -28.05 2.63
C TYR A 86 4.25 -28.97 3.71
N GLN A 87 3.41 -29.76 4.38
CA GLN A 87 3.84 -30.70 5.42
C GLN A 87 4.76 -31.78 4.84
N GLU A 88 4.37 -32.36 3.70
CA GLU A 88 5.22 -33.35 3.02
C GLU A 88 6.52 -32.74 2.49
N GLY A 89 6.47 -31.52 1.91
CA GLY A 89 7.66 -30.80 1.50
C GLY A 89 8.62 -30.55 2.66
N LYS A 90 8.07 -30.21 3.83
CA LYS A 90 8.87 -30.00 5.05
C LYS A 90 9.51 -31.31 5.56
N ASN A 91 8.77 -32.44 5.47
CA ASN A 91 9.30 -33.76 5.85
C ASN A 91 10.47 -34.22 4.97
N HIS A 92 10.50 -33.72 3.70
CA HIS A 92 11.54 -33.99 2.72
C HIS A 92 12.55 -32.86 2.53
N SER A 93 12.50 -31.85 3.43
CA SER A 93 13.39 -30.69 3.36
C SER A 93 14.86 -31.09 3.58
N THR A 94 15.75 -30.39 2.91
CA THR A 94 17.20 -30.54 3.10
C THR A 94 17.75 -29.44 3.99
N PRO A 95 18.94 -29.62 4.60
CA PRO A 95 19.59 -28.58 5.39
C PRO A 95 19.77 -27.26 4.62
N GLU A 96 20.00 -27.33 3.31
CA GLU A 96 20.14 -26.15 2.44
C GLU A 96 18.82 -25.38 2.32
N ILE A 97 17.69 -26.08 2.18
CA ILE A 97 16.36 -25.47 2.13
C ILE A 97 16.00 -24.85 3.48
N GLU A 98 16.27 -25.53 4.58
CA GLU A 98 16.03 -24.98 5.92
C GLU A 98 16.87 -23.72 6.18
N ALA A 99 18.14 -23.69 5.72
CA ALA A 99 18.98 -22.48 5.80
C ALA A 99 18.40 -21.33 4.98
N LEU A 100 17.91 -21.58 3.76
CA LEU A 100 17.26 -20.57 2.93
C LEU A 100 15.97 -20.02 3.58
N VAL A 101 15.15 -20.90 4.16
CA VAL A 101 13.93 -20.50 4.87
C VAL A 101 14.27 -19.61 6.07
N GLU A 102 15.30 -19.96 6.84
CA GLU A 102 15.73 -19.17 7.99
C GLU A 102 16.33 -17.82 7.55
N ASP A 103 17.14 -17.78 6.51
CA ASP A 103 17.68 -16.53 5.96
C ASP A 103 16.57 -15.63 5.43
N TYR A 104 15.58 -16.19 4.76
CA TYR A 104 14.41 -15.44 4.29
C TYR A 104 13.59 -14.88 5.47
N ARG A 105 13.33 -15.71 6.47
CA ARG A 105 12.66 -15.27 7.72
C ARG A 105 13.39 -14.09 8.36
N ARG A 106 14.72 -14.22 8.51
CA ARG A 106 15.57 -13.15 9.07
C ARG A 106 15.48 -11.87 8.24
N SER A 107 15.53 -11.99 6.92
CA SER A 107 15.44 -10.83 6.02
C SER A 107 14.11 -10.09 6.18
N LEU A 108 12.99 -10.80 6.35
CA LEU A 108 11.68 -10.21 6.59
C LEU A 108 11.62 -9.44 7.92
N TYR A 109 12.13 -10.03 8.99
CA TYR A 109 12.19 -9.35 10.29
C TYR A 109 13.10 -8.12 10.27
N VAL A 110 14.24 -8.19 9.59
CA VAL A 110 15.14 -7.04 9.42
C VAL A 110 14.46 -5.92 8.62
N ALA A 111 13.84 -6.26 7.50
CA ALA A 111 13.12 -5.29 6.67
C ALA A 111 11.96 -4.62 7.44
N GLU A 112 11.20 -5.38 8.20
CA GLU A 112 10.10 -4.86 9.01
C GLU A 112 10.60 -3.96 10.15
N TYR A 113 11.68 -4.36 10.82
CA TYR A 113 12.32 -3.52 11.84
C TYR A 113 12.85 -2.21 11.25
N GLU A 114 13.51 -2.25 10.08
CA GLU A 114 14.00 -1.06 9.39
C GLU A 114 12.85 -0.14 8.96
N ARG A 115 11.74 -0.70 8.47
CA ARG A 115 10.52 0.04 8.17
C ARG A 115 9.98 0.73 9.42
N TYR A 116 9.87 0.00 10.53
CA TYR A 116 9.39 0.53 11.81
C TYR A 116 10.25 1.69 12.32
N VAL A 117 11.59 1.56 12.34
CA VAL A 117 12.46 2.62 12.86
C VAL A 117 12.47 3.86 11.96
N VAL A 118 12.40 3.68 10.64
CA VAL A 118 12.25 4.79 9.68
C VAL A 118 10.93 5.51 9.92
N GLU A 119 9.84 4.78 10.04
CA GLU A 119 8.52 5.37 10.26
C GLU A 119 8.44 6.16 11.57
N LYS A 120 8.99 5.61 12.65
CA LYS A 120 8.84 6.15 14.01
C LYS A 120 9.91 7.14 14.43
N ARG A 121 11.12 7.09 13.86
CA ARG A 121 12.27 7.83 14.39
C ARG A 121 12.97 8.72 13.37
N MET A 122 12.85 8.46 12.07
CA MET A 122 13.50 9.28 11.06
C MET A 122 12.77 10.63 10.90
N PRO A 123 13.48 11.76 10.93
CA PRO A 123 12.91 13.07 10.62
C PRO A 123 12.41 13.12 9.17
N LYS A 124 11.13 13.46 8.98
CA LYS A 124 10.48 13.48 7.65
C LYS A 124 10.34 14.88 7.06
N ALA A 125 10.45 15.91 7.88
CA ALA A 125 10.34 17.28 7.40
C ALA A 125 11.61 17.68 6.63
N VAL A 126 11.43 18.25 5.44
CA VAL A 126 12.46 18.93 4.66
C VAL A 126 12.13 20.42 4.73
N SER A 127 13.09 21.22 5.18
CA SER A 127 12.90 22.69 5.23
C SER A 127 13.08 23.30 3.84
N ASP A 128 12.51 24.49 3.64
CA ASP A 128 12.68 25.25 2.42
C ASP A 128 14.16 25.52 2.15
N ALA A 129 14.90 25.95 3.16
CA ALA A 129 16.33 26.22 3.04
C ALA A 129 17.15 24.97 2.64
N GLU A 130 16.77 23.77 3.14
CA GLU A 130 17.44 22.52 2.76
C GLU A 130 17.17 22.18 1.30
N ALA A 131 15.93 22.31 0.85
CA ALA A 131 15.56 22.04 -0.52
C ALA A 131 16.16 23.05 -1.49
N ASP A 132 16.15 24.35 -1.16
CA ASP A 132 16.75 25.40 -1.98
C ASP A 132 18.28 25.21 -2.11
N THR A 133 18.94 24.87 -0.99
CA THR A 133 20.36 24.55 -0.99
C THR A 133 20.66 23.35 -1.89
N PHE A 134 19.84 22.30 -1.80
CA PHE A 134 19.97 21.12 -2.64
C PHE A 134 19.77 21.44 -4.12
N PHE A 135 18.77 22.22 -4.45
CA PHE A 135 18.48 22.65 -5.83
C PHE A 135 19.65 23.43 -6.43
N VAL A 136 20.15 24.43 -5.72
CA VAL A 136 21.27 25.28 -6.19
C VAL A 136 22.53 24.45 -6.49
N HIS A 137 22.81 23.41 -5.69
CA HIS A 137 24.00 22.57 -5.88
C HIS A 137 23.84 21.48 -6.96
N HIS A 138 22.61 21.26 -7.46
CA HIS A 138 22.30 20.16 -8.38
C HIS A 138 21.41 20.59 -9.55
N THR A 139 21.42 21.86 -9.92
CA THR A 139 20.58 22.43 -11.01
C THR A 139 20.75 21.68 -12.33
N ASP A 140 21.94 21.15 -12.59
CA ASP A 140 22.25 20.34 -13.75
C ASP A 140 21.43 19.04 -13.87
N ARG A 141 20.86 18.58 -12.77
CA ARG A 141 20.02 17.37 -12.69
C ARG A 141 18.54 17.64 -12.88
N PHE A 142 18.12 18.91 -12.74
CA PHE A 142 16.74 19.34 -12.83
C PHE A 142 16.45 19.98 -14.17
N ILE A 143 16.46 19.15 -15.23
CA ILE A 143 16.14 19.55 -16.61
C ILE A 143 14.80 18.97 -17.01
N LEU A 144 13.95 19.80 -17.60
CA LEU A 144 12.62 19.42 -18.06
C LEU A 144 12.71 18.37 -19.16
N GLN A 145 11.97 17.29 -19.01
CA GLN A 145 11.85 16.23 -20.04
C GLN A 145 10.69 16.51 -21.00
N GLU A 146 9.76 17.35 -20.60
CA GLU A 146 8.61 17.79 -21.39
C GLU A 146 8.28 19.24 -21.06
N ASN A 147 7.47 19.87 -21.92
CA ASN A 147 7.01 21.24 -21.68
C ASN A 147 6.10 21.28 -20.47
N ILE A 148 6.24 22.33 -19.66
CA ILE A 148 5.33 22.62 -18.54
C ILE A 148 4.74 24.01 -18.72
N LEU A 149 3.53 24.20 -18.23
CA LEU A 149 2.82 25.46 -18.33
C LEU A 149 2.01 25.77 -17.08
N GLN A 150 1.76 27.06 -16.87
CA GLN A 150 0.80 27.61 -15.93
C GLN A 150 -0.29 28.34 -16.71
N GLY A 151 -1.54 28.33 -16.20
CA GLY A 151 -2.64 28.99 -16.89
C GLY A 151 -4.02 28.51 -16.52
N ALA A 152 -4.93 28.54 -17.49
CA ALA A 152 -6.29 28.06 -17.36
C ALA A 152 -6.75 27.38 -18.66
N LEU A 153 -7.43 26.26 -18.54
CA LEU A 153 -8.14 25.58 -19.63
C LEU A 153 -9.63 25.54 -19.31
N LEU A 154 -10.46 26.02 -20.22
CA LEU A 154 -11.92 25.90 -20.18
C LEU A 154 -12.42 25.20 -21.44
N VAL A 155 -13.37 24.30 -21.29
CA VAL A 155 -14.12 23.67 -22.36
C VAL A 155 -15.59 24.02 -22.16
N ILE A 156 -16.15 24.81 -23.04
CA ILE A 156 -17.52 25.29 -22.93
C ILE A 156 -18.32 24.92 -24.18
N PRO A 157 -19.66 24.78 -24.09
CA PRO A 157 -20.53 24.66 -25.26
C PRO A 157 -20.35 25.85 -26.21
N GLN A 158 -20.47 25.62 -27.51
CA GLN A 158 -20.35 26.70 -28.50
C GLN A 158 -21.41 27.79 -28.34
N ASP A 159 -22.58 27.47 -27.80
CA ASP A 159 -23.70 28.38 -27.54
C ASP A 159 -23.69 28.95 -26.10
N ALA A 160 -22.64 28.71 -25.32
CA ALA A 160 -22.52 29.27 -24.00
C ALA A 160 -22.59 30.82 -24.02
N PRO A 161 -23.31 31.45 -23.06
CA PRO A 161 -23.49 32.88 -23.04
C PRO A 161 -22.22 33.66 -22.67
N SER A 162 -22.17 34.96 -22.93
CA SER A 162 -21.14 35.89 -22.47
C SER A 162 -19.69 35.49 -22.80
N GLN A 163 -19.46 34.77 -23.88
CA GLN A 163 -18.11 34.35 -24.29
C GLN A 163 -17.12 35.50 -24.49
N PRO A 164 -17.50 36.68 -25.07
CA PRO A 164 -16.58 37.81 -25.21
C PRO A 164 -16.05 38.31 -23.87
N GLU A 165 -16.90 38.36 -22.83
CA GLU A 165 -16.52 38.76 -21.48
C GLU A 165 -15.60 37.72 -20.84
N LEU A 166 -15.96 36.43 -20.92
CA LEU A 166 -15.10 35.32 -20.45
C LEU A 166 -13.72 35.38 -21.10
N LYS A 167 -13.63 35.55 -22.43
CA LYS A 167 -12.35 35.63 -23.12
C LYS A 167 -11.52 36.84 -22.64
N ASN A 168 -12.17 37.98 -22.39
CA ASN A 168 -11.49 39.15 -21.85
C ASN A 168 -10.96 38.90 -20.44
N ARG A 169 -11.76 38.29 -19.56
CA ARG A 169 -11.35 37.94 -18.18
C ARG A 169 -10.20 36.93 -18.14
N LEU A 170 -10.20 35.97 -19.06
CA LEU A 170 -9.13 34.96 -19.18
C LEU A 170 -7.76 35.55 -19.51
N THR A 171 -7.70 36.76 -20.13
CA THR A 171 -6.41 37.37 -20.50
C THR A 171 -5.58 37.83 -19.28
N ASP A 172 -6.20 37.98 -18.09
CA ASP A 172 -5.52 38.37 -16.87
C ASP A 172 -5.95 37.48 -15.69
N LEU A 173 -5.20 36.39 -15.51
CA LEU A 173 -5.41 35.43 -14.41
C LEU A 173 -4.73 35.84 -13.10
N SER A 174 -4.08 37.01 -13.04
CA SER A 174 -3.53 37.58 -11.81
C SER A 174 -4.56 38.41 -11.02
N ASN A 175 -5.66 38.77 -11.66
CA ASN A 175 -6.74 39.53 -11.04
C ASN A 175 -7.74 38.61 -10.36
N GLU A 176 -7.94 38.78 -9.04
CA GLU A 176 -8.84 37.94 -8.23
C GLU A 176 -10.32 38.04 -8.69
N GLU A 177 -10.79 39.21 -9.12
CA GLU A 177 -12.17 39.36 -9.65
C GLU A 177 -12.37 38.56 -10.95
N ASN A 178 -11.33 38.50 -11.80
CA ASN A 178 -11.37 37.70 -13.00
C ASN A 178 -11.40 36.22 -12.68
N LEU A 179 -10.57 35.75 -11.74
CA LEU A 179 -10.58 34.35 -11.30
C LEU A 179 -11.94 33.96 -10.72
N GLU A 180 -12.50 34.79 -9.84
CA GLU A 180 -13.84 34.53 -9.26
C GLU A 180 -14.92 34.46 -10.34
N TYR A 181 -14.88 35.37 -11.33
CA TYR A 181 -15.80 35.33 -12.48
C TYR A 181 -15.62 34.04 -13.29
N ILE A 182 -14.38 33.68 -13.63
CA ILE A 182 -14.05 32.50 -14.42
C ILE A 182 -14.51 31.21 -13.71
N GLU A 183 -14.27 31.09 -12.41
CA GLU A 183 -14.73 29.95 -11.62
C GLU A 183 -16.25 29.82 -11.60
N LYS A 184 -16.97 30.92 -11.33
CA LYS A 184 -18.44 30.93 -11.36
C LYS A 184 -18.99 30.59 -12.75
N TYR A 185 -18.38 31.13 -13.78
CA TYR A 185 -18.76 30.85 -15.15
C TYR A 185 -18.49 29.37 -15.51
N ALA A 186 -17.32 28.86 -15.17
CA ALA A 186 -16.94 27.49 -15.43
C ALA A 186 -17.87 26.50 -14.70
N TYR A 187 -18.16 26.74 -13.44
CA TYR A 187 -19.11 25.92 -12.67
C TYR A 187 -20.50 25.86 -13.31
N GLN A 188 -20.94 26.95 -13.94
CA GLN A 188 -22.28 27.06 -14.50
C GLN A 188 -22.38 26.51 -15.93
N TYR A 189 -21.36 26.71 -16.77
CA TYR A 189 -21.46 26.50 -18.21
C TYR A 189 -20.39 25.55 -18.78
N ALA A 190 -19.25 25.31 -18.09
CA ALA A 190 -18.20 24.50 -18.65
C ALA A 190 -18.50 23.00 -18.55
N SER A 191 -18.21 22.28 -19.63
CA SER A 191 -18.18 20.80 -19.61
C SER A 191 -16.90 20.25 -18.99
N GLY A 192 -15.86 21.08 -18.88
CA GLY A 192 -14.62 20.79 -18.19
C GLY A 192 -13.78 22.06 -18.04
N TYR A 193 -13.11 22.19 -16.92
CA TYR A 193 -12.17 23.29 -16.68
C TYR A 193 -11.05 22.88 -15.74
N GLU A 194 -9.95 23.61 -15.80
CA GLU A 194 -8.85 23.52 -14.84
C GLU A 194 -8.16 24.89 -14.75
N LEU A 195 -8.05 25.42 -13.54
CA LEU A 195 -7.26 26.59 -13.22
C LEU A 195 -5.95 26.13 -12.60
N PHE A 196 -4.85 26.44 -13.25
CA PHE A 196 -3.49 26.04 -12.87
C PHE A 196 -2.49 27.20 -12.99
N ASN A 197 -3.00 28.43 -12.80
CA ASN A 197 -2.21 29.66 -12.88
C ASN A 197 -1.10 29.77 -11.82
N GLU A 198 -1.22 29.03 -10.70
CA GLU A 198 -0.23 28.96 -9.63
C GLU A 198 0.48 27.59 -9.55
N GLN A 199 0.13 26.66 -10.41
CA GLN A 199 0.66 25.30 -10.40
C GLN A 199 1.09 24.90 -11.80
N TRP A 200 2.26 24.32 -11.90
CA TRP A 200 2.74 23.75 -13.14
C TRP A 200 1.97 22.48 -13.53
N ARG A 201 1.61 22.40 -14.80
CA ARG A 201 1.09 21.18 -15.44
C ARG A 201 1.96 20.81 -16.62
N THR A 202 2.07 19.51 -16.91
CA THR A 202 2.78 19.12 -18.12
C THR A 202 1.96 19.50 -19.36
N GLY A 203 2.64 19.87 -20.41
CA GLY A 203 1.98 20.24 -21.68
C GLY A 203 1.07 19.11 -22.17
N ASN A 204 1.51 17.87 -22.04
CA ASN A 204 0.74 16.72 -22.44
C ASN A 204 -0.58 16.56 -21.66
N GLN A 205 -0.59 16.80 -20.34
CA GLN A 205 -1.82 16.72 -19.51
C GLN A 205 -2.90 17.70 -19.95
N ILE A 206 -2.49 18.88 -20.41
CA ILE A 206 -3.43 19.94 -20.84
C ILE A 206 -3.81 19.75 -22.30
N LEU A 207 -2.84 19.55 -23.17
CA LEU A 207 -3.03 19.59 -24.62
C LEU A 207 -3.75 18.35 -25.17
N VAL A 208 -3.64 17.20 -24.50
CA VAL A 208 -4.39 15.99 -24.88
C VAL A 208 -5.91 16.20 -24.78
N ARG A 209 -6.35 17.21 -24.03
CA ARG A 209 -7.77 17.56 -23.83
C ARG A 209 -8.30 18.52 -24.89
N MET A 210 -7.45 18.95 -25.85
CA MET A 210 -7.80 19.92 -26.87
C MET A 210 -7.70 19.28 -28.26
N PRO A 211 -8.60 19.61 -29.19
CA PRO A 211 -8.61 19.09 -30.57
C PRO A 211 -7.58 19.80 -31.44
N THR A 212 -6.38 20.08 -30.93
CA THR A 212 -5.40 20.91 -31.64
C THR A 212 -4.18 20.10 -32.10
N ASN A 213 -3.73 20.41 -33.31
CA ASN A 213 -2.43 20.03 -33.86
C ASN A 213 -1.41 21.17 -33.82
N ASN A 214 -1.80 22.36 -33.32
CA ASN A 214 -0.96 23.56 -33.33
C ASN A 214 -0.39 23.89 -31.96
N TRP A 215 0.38 22.95 -31.44
CA TRP A 215 0.97 22.98 -30.10
C TRP A 215 1.83 24.23 -29.81
N GLN A 216 2.56 24.72 -30.85
CA GLN A 216 3.45 25.87 -30.68
C GLN A 216 2.65 27.16 -30.41
N LYS A 217 1.48 27.32 -31.05
CA LYS A 217 0.61 28.48 -30.80
C LYS A 217 -0.12 28.36 -29.48
N ALA A 218 -0.53 27.14 -29.09
CA ALA A 218 -1.23 26.89 -27.85
C ALA A 218 -0.33 27.17 -26.62
N LEU A 219 0.97 26.91 -26.72
CA LEU A 219 1.93 27.12 -25.64
C LEU A 219 2.45 28.57 -25.53
N ALA A 220 2.06 29.49 -26.42
CA ALA A 220 2.57 30.86 -26.38
C ALA A 220 2.04 31.64 -25.15
N PRO A 221 2.89 32.07 -24.21
CA PRO A 221 2.44 32.83 -23.04
C PRO A 221 1.79 34.15 -23.39
N GLY A 222 0.82 34.59 -22.58
CA GLY A 222 0.17 35.89 -22.68
C GLY A 222 -0.87 36.00 -23.82
N LYS A 223 -1.13 34.93 -24.58
CA LYS A 223 -2.14 34.90 -25.61
C LYS A 223 -3.18 33.83 -25.35
N LEU A 224 -4.46 34.24 -25.35
CA LEU A 224 -5.55 33.29 -25.29
C LEU A 224 -5.60 32.49 -26.59
N PHE A 225 -5.39 31.19 -26.47
CA PHE A 225 -5.57 30.25 -27.58
C PHE A 225 -7.01 29.71 -27.53
N ALA A 226 -7.69 29.79 -28.68
CA ALA A 226 -9.05 29.33 -28.80
C ALA A 226 -9.17 28.38 -30.00
N GLU A 227 -9.76 27.23 -29.79
CA GLU A 227 -10.07 26.23 -30.80
C GLU A 227 -11.46 25.65 -30.57
N GLN A 228 -12.11 25.17 -31.62
CA GLN A 228 -13.45 24.61 -31.50
C GLN A 228 -13.59 23.33 -32.30
N ASP A 229 -14.42 22.45 -31.81
CA ASP A 229 -14.93 21.30 -32.57
C ASP A 229 -16.42 21.46 -32.85
N SER A 230 -17.14 20.41 -33.21
CA SER A 230 -18.57 20.46 -33.54
C SER A 230 -19.49 20.88 -32.40
N THR A 231 -19.07 20.79 -31.14
CA THR A 231 -19.90 20.95 -29.94
C THR A 231 -19.34 21.94 -28.94
N SER A 232 -18.03 22.10 -28.90
CA SER A 232 -17.32 22.75 -27.80
C SER A 232 -16.34 23.80 -28.29
N LEU A 233 -16.17 24.84 -27.51
CA LEU A 233 -15.11 25.84 -27.61
C LEU A 233 -14.09 25.59 -26.50
N TYR A 234 -12.84 25.43 -26.88
CA TYR A 234 -11.69 25.24 -26.04
C TYR A 234 -10.93 26.55 -25.88
N LEU A 235 -10.76 27.00 -24.65
CA LEU A 235 -10.07 28.24 -24.33
C LEU A 235 -8.88 27.91 -23.42
N LEU A 236 -7.66 28.11 -23.92
CA LEU A 236 -6.44 27.93 -23.17
C LEU A 236 -5.70 29.26 -23.02
N GLN A 237 -5.59 29.75 -21.80
CA GLN A 237 -4.74 30.89 -21.47
C GLN A 237 -3.49 30.34 -20.77
N VAL A 238 -2.33 30.57 -21.38
CA VAL A 238 -1.04 30.24 -20.79
C VAL A 238 -0.44 31.50 -20.18
N THR A 239 -0.15 31.49 -18.89
CA THR A 239 0.52 32.62 -18.19
C THR A 239 2.02 32.47 -18.21
N ASP A 240 2.53 31.26 -18.00
CA ASP A 240 3.95 30.92 -18.13
C ASP A 240 4.12 29.55 -18.80
N CYS A 241 5.24 29.37 -19.48
CA CYS A 241 5.60 28.14 -20.16
C CYS A 241 7.12 27.94 -20.09
N ARG A 242 7.53 26.72 -19.81
CA ARG A 242 8.93 26.27 -19.90
C ARG A 242 9.01 25.09 -20.85
N LEU A 243 10.02 25.08 -21.68
CA LEU A 243 10.19 24.06 -22.71
C LEU A 243 11.02 22.87 -22.22
N ALA A 244 10.81 21.73 -22.83
CA ALA A 244 11.68 20.58 -22.64
C ALA A 244 13.14 20.96 -22.95
N GLY A 245 14.07 20.50 -22.09
CA GLY A 245 15.48 20.87 -22.17
C GLY A 245 15.87 22.12 -21.37
N GLU A 246 14.92 22.91 -20.90
CA GLU A 246 15.19 24.03 -20.02
C GLU A 246 15.36 23.57 -18.56
N PRO A 247 16.05 24.35 -17.69
CA PRO A 247 16.08 24.10 -16.26
C PRO A 247 14.66 24.11 -15.66
N MET A 248 14.39 23.17 -14.77
CA MET A 248 13.12 23.16 -14.03
C MET A 248 13.01 24.40 -13.14
N PRO A 249 11.83 25.03 -13.03
CA PRO A 249 11.57 25.98 -11.96
C PRO A 249 11.72 25.32 -10.58
N ALA A 250 12.23 26.08 -9.59
CA ALA A 250 12.51 25.54 -8.25
C ALA A 250 11.24 24.99 -7.55
N ASP A 251 10.11 25.68 -7.73
CA ASP A 251 8.80 25.27 -7.22
C ASP A 251 8.30 23.97 -7.89
N TYR A 252 8.50 23.81 -9.18
CA TYR A 252 8.19 22.56 -9.88
C TYR A 252 9.09 21.40 -9.44
N ALA A 253 10.39 21.66 -9.26
CA ALA A 253 11.34 20.65 -8.82
C ALA A 253 11.16 20.24 -7.35
N ARG A 254 10.43 21.01 -6.55
CA ARG A 254 10.33 20.89 -5.08
C ARG A 254 10.00 19.48 -4.61
N GLU A 255 8.95 18.90 -5.13
CA GLU A 255 8.51 17.56 -4.73
C GLU A 255 9.56 16.49 -5.04
N ALA A 256 10.22 16.61 -6.20
CA ALA A 256 11.30 15.69 -6.59
C ALA A 256 12.53 15.84 -5.67
N ILE A 257 12.88 17.06 -5.31
CA ILE A 257 13.98 17.37 -4.39
C ILE A 257 13.72 16.78 -3.01
N GLU A 258 12.52 16.99 -2.46
CA GLU A 258 12.14 16.43 -1.16
C GLU A 258 12.23 14.90 -1.15
N LYS A 259 11.75 14.24 -2.19
CA LYS A 259 11.88 12.77 -2.33
C LYS A 259 13.34 12.32 -2.34
N ILE A 260 14.20 13.02 -3.05
CA ILE A 260 15.65 12.70 -3.11
C ILE A 260 16.32 12.89 -1.75
N ILE A 261 16.04 14.01 -1.07
CA ILE A 261 16.59 14.30 0.26
C ILE A 261 16.14 13.24 1.26
N LEU A 262 14.84 12.90 1.27
CA LEU A 262 14.31 11.87 2.18
C LEU A 262 14.87 10.48 1.87
N ALA A 263 15.05 10.13 0.61
CA ALA A 263 15.68 8.87 0.24
C ALA A 263 17.14 8.78 0.72
N LYS A 264 17.93 9.85 0.56
CA LYS A 264 19.31 9.94 1.07
C LYS A 264 19.32 9.86 2.60
N ARG A 265 18.50 10.65 3.26
CA ARG A 265 18.36 10.65 4.73
C ARG A 265 18.00 9.26 5.27
N ARG A 266 17.11 8.52 4.58
CA ARG A 266 16.76 7.14 4.96
C ARG A 266 17.97 6.22 4.94
N VAL A 267 18.79 6.27 3.91
CA VAL A 267 19.99 5.43 3.80
C VAL A 267 20.96 5.74 4.94
N GLU A 268 21.27 7.02 5.17
CA GLU A 268 22.16 7.47 6.23
C GLU A 268 21.64 7.11 7.63
N PHE A 269 20.34 7.31 7.86
CA PHE A 269 19.68 6.96 9.12
C PHE A 269 19.78 5.46 9.41
N LEU A 270 19.49 4.60 8.43
CA LEU A 270 19.58 3.15 8.61
C LEU A 270 21.02 2.69 8.85
N GLN A 271 22.01 3.28 8.17
CA GLN A 271 23.44 3.01 8.42
C GLN A 271 23.81 3.37 9.87
N GLN A 272 23.40 4.53 10.35
CA GLN A 272 23.63 4.94 11.74
C GLN A 272 22.94 4.02 12.74
N GLN A 273 21.70 3.60 12.49
CA GLN A 273 20.95 2.67 13.34
C GLN A 273 21.65 1.30 13.42
N ARG A 274 22.08 0.75 12.29
CA ARG A 274 22.83 -0.51 12.25
C ARG A 274 24.14 -0.43 13.04
N LYS A 275 24.88 0.67 12.85
CA LYS A 275 26.12 0.92 13.59
C LYS A 275 25.86 0.99 15.08
N GLN A 276 24.87 1.76 15.52
CA GLN A 276 24.51 1.89 16.93
C GLN A 276 24.11 0.56 17.56
N LEU A 277 23.28 -0.25 16.87
CA LEU A 277 22.89 -1.59 17.34
C LEU A 277 24.11 -2.49 17.57
N TYR A 278 25.09 -2.46 16.66
CA TYR A 278 26.32 -3.23 16.78
C TYR A 278 27.17 -2.73 17.94
N ASP A 279 27.43 -1.43 18.01
CA ASP A 279 28.26 -0.82 19.07
C ASP A 279 27.67 -1.09 20.46
N ASP A 280 26.36 -0.97 20.61
CA ASP A 280 25.65 -1.30 21.87
C ASP A 280 25.76 -2.79 22.20
N ALA A 281 25.62 -3.68 21.22
CA ALA A 281 25.76 -5.10 21.42
C ALA A 281 27.18 -5.50 21.88
N VAL A 282 28.20 -4.86 21.35
CA VAL A 282 29.59 -5.03 21.79
C VAL A 282 29.77 -4.48 23.21
N ARG A 283 29.31 -3.27 23.48
CA ARG A 283 29.43 -2.61 24.79
C ARG A 283 28.76 -3.40 25.91
N PHE A 284 27.62 -4.01 25.64
CA PHE A 284 26.89 -4.84 26.61
C PHE A 284 27.29 -6.32 26.59
N GLY A 285 28.37 -6.70 25.91
CA GLY A 285 28.91 -8.06 25.89
C GLY A 285 28.02 -9.10 25.18
N LYS A 286 27.05 -8.66 24.37
CA LYS A 286 26.22 -9.55 23.54
C LYS A 286 27.00 -10.10 22.35
N VAL A 287 27.97 -9.33 21.83
CA VAL A 287 28.88 -9.76 20.78
C VAL A 287 30.24 -10.05 21.44
N LYS A 288 30.72 -11.28 21.31
CA LYS A 288 32.04 -11.73 21.77
C LYS A 288 32.84 -12.12 20.54
N ILE A 289 33.97 -11.45 20.34
CA ILE A 289 34.91 -11.77 19.28
C ILE A 289 36.03 -12.61 19.91
N ASN A 290 36.00 -13.92 19.63
CA ASN A 290 37.10 -14.79 20.03
C ASN A 290 38.23 -14.62 19.00
N LYS A 291 39.37 -14.09 19.43
CA LYS A 291 40.57 -13.98 18.63
C LYS A 291 41.36 -15.29 18.65
#